data_31b5a587c3f796d43a7983e20ad2d5fd
#
_entry.id   31b5a587c3f796d43a7983e20ad2d5fd
#
_cell.length_a   1.000
_cell.length_b   1.000
_cell.length_c   1.000
_cell.angle_alpha   90.00
_cell.angle_beta   90.00
_cell.angle_gamma   90.00
#
_symmetry.space_group_name_H-M   'P 1'
#
loop_
_entity.id
_entity.type
_entity.pdbx_description
1 polymer ?
#
loop_
_entity_poly.entity_id
_entity_poly.type
_entity_poly.pdbx_seq_one_letter_code
_entity_poly.pdbx_strand_id
1 'polypeptide(L)'
;MAYILFVTYLAIFCWMVTKPAFVKSTGLGNRVVLMLFLLKILAGLAIGWLSYNNNIRNDYWNVNRHGWIEYQLLWTNPKEYFTNLFHSGYNRGYGGLFDSFQSFWNDLRNNIIIKFLSACNIFSRGNYYINSLFFNFFCFLGHVAFYRVFIQVYKKQQMAVIICCFLLPSVLYFTSGVQKDGVVFTALGFLCYAVFQSLQKNSFTKKRVFIITLALTVLFLIRNYVLLNLLPALILWILIAKFKWPAFKSFVAGYIIFGLFFFNISSIANAVNPPKIVVQKQADFFTLPKAKTQIKTDTLYPTFKSFLFNAPRAYNHLLIRPYINELPVKSLLPINIETLIYQVLFILFIFFRIKNKEGENNTFILFGIFFSLTMFLFIGYIMPNLGSLIRYRSVYLIFLITPVVCNINWGKLQVIFKIKK
;
A
#
# COMPACT_ATOMS: atom_id res chain seq x y z
N MET A 1 -10.80 -24.68 22.27
CA MET A 1 -9.60 -23.90 22.66
C MET A 1 -9.33 -22.72 21.74
N ALA A 2 -9.24 -22.88 20.40
CA ALA A 2 -8.94 -21.77 19.46
C ALA A 2 -9.93 -20.59 19.55
N TYR A 3 -11.24 -20.85 19.67
CA TYR A 3 -12.25 -19.79 19.81
C TYR A 3 -12.07 -18.97 21.10
N ILE A 4 -11.76 -19.63 22.21
CA ILE A 4 -11.54 -18.94 23.50
C ILE A 4 -10.31 -18.03 23.38
N LEU A 5 -9.20 -18.55 22.84
CA LEU A 5 -7.99 -17.75 22.60
C LEU A 5 -8.28 -16.58 21.66
N PHE A 6 -9.06 -16.79 20.59
CA PHE A 6 -9.42 -15.72 19.67
C PHE A 6 -10.20 -14.61 20.37
N VAL A 7 -11.25 -14.94 21.12
CA VAL A 7 -12.06 -13.96 21.86
C VAL A 7 -11.23 -13.23 22.91
N THR A 8 -10.37 -13.95 23.63
CA THR A 8 -9.47 -13.34 24.64
C THR A 8 -8.52 -12.33 24.00
N TYR A 9 -7.82 -12.71 22.91
CA TYR A 9 -6.92 -11.79 22.24
C TYR A 9 -7.66 -10.64 21.57
N LEU A 10 -8.85 -10.87 21.00
CA LEU A 10 -9.68 -9.80 20.47
C LEU A 10 -10.01 -8.78 21.56
N ALA A 11 -10.44 -9.21 22.73
CA ALA A 11 -10.74 -8.32 23.87
C ALA A 11 -9.48 -7.54 24.32
N ILE A 12 -8.33 -8.20 24.41
CA ILE A 12 -7.06 -7.57 24.75
C ILE A 12 -6.70 -6.49 23.70
N PHE A 13 -6.77 -6.80 22.42
CA PHE A 13 -6.44 -5.84 21.37
C PHE A 13 -7.44 -4.70 21.26
N CYS A 14 -8.73 -4.94 21.48
CA CYS A 14 -9.74 -3.88 21.61
C CYS A 14 -9.43 -2.93 22.77
N TRP A 15 -8.98 -3.46 23.89
CA TRP A 15 -8.53 -2.64 25.02
C TRP A 15 -7.23 -1.89 24.66
N MET A 16 -6.24 -2.60 24.13
CA MET A 16 -4.94 -2.02 23.77
C MET A 16 -5.04 -0.90 22.73
N VAL A 17 -5.88 -1.05 21.69
CA VAL A 17 -5.95 -0.08 20.59
C VAL A 17 -6.43 1.30 21.05
N THR A 18 -7.19 1.39 22.14
CA THR A 18 -7.71 2.65 22.69
C THR A 18 -6.72 3.37 23.63
N LYS A 19 -5.64 2.72 24.06
CA LYS A 19 -4.72 3.25 25.08
C LYS A 19 -3.62 4.17 24.56
N PRO A 20 -2.96 3.90 23.41
CA PRO A 20 -1.82 4.67 22.96
C PRO A 20 -2.14 6.15 22.78
N ALA A 21 -1.28 7.03 23.27
CA ALA A 21 -1.39 8.47 23.04
C ALA A 21 -1.41 8.79 21.53
N PHE A 22 -0.77 7.95 20.71
CA PHE A 22 -0.79 8.03 19.25
C PHE A 22 -2.20 7.89 18.67
N VAL A 23 -3.04 7.03 19.22
CA VAL A 23 -4.44 6.84 18.80
C VAL A 23 -5.32 7.92 19.42
N LYS A 24 -5.17 8.20 20.70
CA LYS A 24 -5.96 9.24 21.41
C LYS A 24 -5.82 10.62 20.75
N SER A 25 -4.63 10.95 20.26
CA SER A 25 -4.36 12.24 19.59
C SER A 25 -4.96 12.34 18.17
N THR A 26 -5.74 11.36 17.72
CA THR A 26 -6.58 11.47 16.50
C THR A 26 -7.80 12.38 16.72
N GLY A 27 -8.23 12.57 17.94
CA GLY A 27 -9.51 13.22 18.26
C GLY A 27 -10.74 12.33 18.01
N LEU A 28 -10.55 11.08 17.61
CA LEU A 28 -11.64 10.11 17.46
C LEU A 28 -12.01 9.54 18.84
N GLY A 29 -13.31 9.48 19.12
CA GLY A 29 -13.81 8.83 20.34
C GLY A 29 -13.47 7.33 20.35
N ASN A 30 -13.28 6.76 21.55
CA ASN A 30 -12.93 5.35 21.71
C ASN A 30 -13.90 4.40 20.98
N ARG A 31 -15.19 4.73 20.96
CA ARG A 31 -16.22 3.93 20.24
C ARG A 31 -15.94 3.88 18.73
N VAL A 32 -15.62 5.01 18.13
CA VAL A 32 -15.28 5.09 16.69
C VAL A 32 -14.02 4.30 16.39
N VAL A 33 -12.97 4.45 17.19
CA VAL A 33 -11.72 3.69 17.06
C VAL A 33 -11.98 2.18 17.12
N LEU A 34 -12.79 1.74 18.09
CA LEU A 34 -13.14 0.33 18.24
C LEU A 34 -13.94 -0.19 17.03
N MET A 35 -14.93 0.57 16.55
CA MET A 35 -15.71 0.17 15.36
C MET A 35 -14.82 0.01 14.13
N LEU A 36 -13.92 0.97 13.89
CA LEU A 36 -12.98 0.92 12.76
C LEU A 36 -11.98 -0.24 12.89
N PHE A 37 -11.50 -0.50 14.10
CA PHE A 37 -10.62 -1.63 14.38
C PHE A 37 -11.33 -2.97 14.17
N LEU A 38 -12.53 -3.14 14.70
CA LEU A 38 -13.34 -4.35 14.52
C LEU A 38 -13.67 -4.59 13.04
N LEU A 39 -13.99 -3.54 12.28
CA LEU A 39 -14.21 -3.65 10.84
C LEU A 39 -12.95 -4.17 10.11
N LYS A 40 -11.77 -3.70 10.51
CA LYS A 40 -10.51 -4.20 9.95
C LYS A 40 -10.26 -5.67 10.31
N ILE A 41 -10.57 -6.08 11.53
CA ILE A 41 -10.50 -7.49 11.93
C ILE A 41 -11.47 -8.33 11.10
N LEU A 42 -12.74 -7.90 10.96
CA LEU A 42 -13.73 -8.58 10.14
C LEU A 42 -13.27 -8.75 8.69
N ALA A 43 -12.66 -7.73 8.11
CA ALA A 43 -12.07 -7.83 6.77
C ALA A 43 -10.95 -8.89 6.71
N GLY A 44 -10.07 -8.95 7.71
CA GLY A 44 -9.02 -9.97 7.80
C GLY A 44 -9.56 -11.40 7.92
N LEU A 45 -10.64 -11.59 8.72
CA LEU A 45 -11.34 -12.87 8.85
C LEU A 45 -12.03 -13.27 7.54
N ALA A 46 -12.71 -12.32 6.88
CA ALA A 46 -13.36 -12.55 5.59
C ALA A 46 -12.35 -12.99 4.51
N ILE A 47 -11.19 -12.35 4.45
CA ILE A 47 -10.11 -12.74 3.53
C ILE A 47 -9.63 -14.14 3.82
N GLY A 48 -9.37 -14.47 5.10
CA GLY A 48 -8.97 -15.80 5.50
C GLY A 48 -9.97 -16.86 5.07
N TRP A 49 -11.26 -16.62 5.33
CA TRP A 49 -12.35 -17.55 4.99
C TRP A 49 -12.56 -17.69 3.47
N LEU A 50 -12.67 -16.56 2.74
CA LEU A 50 -12.84 -16.57 1.27
C LEU A 50 -11.68 -17.25 0.57
N SER A 51 -10.48 -17.03 1.07
CA SER A 51 -9.29 -17.58 0.46
C SER A 51 -9.11 -19.07 0.78
N TYR A 52 -9.57 -19.56 1.90
CA TYR A 52 -9.58 -20.98 2.22
C TYR A 52 -10.54 -21.77 1.33
N ASN A 53 -11.77 -21.26 1.15
CA ASN A 53 -12.84 -21.96 0.45
C ASN A 53 -12.67 -21.99 -1.09
N ASN A 54 -11.92 -21.05 -1.66
CA ASN A 54 -11.82 -20.94 -3.12
C ASN A 54 -10.70 -21.79 -3.76
N ASN A 55 -10.04 -22.67 -3.01
CA ASN A 55 -8.94 -23.54 -3.49
C ASN A 55 -7.89 -22.81 -4.39
N ILE A 56 -7.84 -21.50 -4.31
CA ILE A 56 -6.84 -20.71 -5.01
C ILE A 56 -5.52 -20.99 -4.29
N ARG A 57 -4.43 -21.20 -5.03
CA ARG A 57 -3.06 -21.19 -4.48
C ARG A 57 -2.89 -19.94 -3.63
N ASN A 58 -3.08 -20.13 -2.32
CA ASN A 58 -3.45 -19.04 -1.44
C ASN A 58 -2.22 -18.57 -0.71
N ASP A 59 -1.68 -17.46 -1.17
CA ASP A 59 -0.51 -16.84 -0.54
C ASP A 59 -0.70 -16.61 0.96
N TYR A 60 -1.94 -16.32 1.42
CA TYR A 60 -2.23 -16.04 2.83
C TYR A 60 -2.04 -17.27 3.73
N TRP A 61 -2.60 -18.39 3.33
CA TRP A 61 -2.49 -19.65 4.07
C TRP A 61 -1.12 -20.30 3.93
N ASN A 62 -0.48 -20.17 2.76
CA ASN A 62 0.88 -20.64 2.57
C ASN A 62 1.88 -19.93 3.48
N VAL A 63 1.79 -18.60 3.59
CA VAL A 63 2.67 -17.82 4.48
C VAL A 63 2.41 -18.21 5.95
N ASN A 64 1.15 -18.43 6.33
CA ASN A 64 0.80 -18.92 7.69
C ASN A 64 1.39 -20.31 7.96
N ARG A 65 1.28 -21.24 7.00
CA ARG A 65 1.85 -22.60 7.12
C ARG A 65 3.38 -22.55 7.29
N HIS A 66 4.06 -21.73 6.50
CA HIS A 66 5.51 -21.55 6.67
C HIS A 66 5.86 -20.91 8.01
N GLY A 67 5.04 -19.98 8.49
CA GLY A 67 5.19 -19.42 9.84
C GLY A 67 5.02 -20.48 10.95
N TRP A 68 4.18 -21.48 10.74
CA TRP A 68 4.05 -22.60 11.66
C TRP A 68 5.27 -23.53 11.63
N ILE A 69 5.76 -23.90 10.45
CA ILE A 69 6.98 -24.70 10.29
C ILE A 69 8.17 -23.99 10.96
N GLU A 70 8.31 -22.71 10.74
CA GLU A 70 9.36 -21.87 11.32
C GLU A 70 9.22 -21.76 12.86
N TYR A 71 8.00 -21.73 13.39
CA TYR A 71 7.76 -21.80 14.83
C TYR A 71 8.21 -23.15 15.43
N GLN A 72 7.95 -24.26 14.73
CA GLN A 72 8.45 -25.57 15.19
C GLN A 72 9.97 -25.62 15.20
N LEU A 73 10.62 -25.01 14.20
CA LEU A 73 12.09 -24.93 14.13
C LEU A 73 12.68 -24.16 15.32
N LEU A 74 11.98 -23.14 15.86
CA LEU A 74 12.42 -22.43 17.06
C LEU A 74 12.65 -23.36 18.26
N TRP A 75 11.85 -24.44 18.37
CA TRP A 75 11.93 -25.39 19.48
C TRP A 75 12.83 -26.60 19.20
N THR A 76 12.94 -27.00 17.93
CA THR A 76 13.73 -28.18 17.54
C THR A 76 15.18 -27.83 17.24
N ASN A 77 15.44 -26.68 16.62
CA ASN A 77 16.78 -26.19 16.28
C ASN A 77 16.84 -24.67 16.35
N PRO A 78 16.96 -24.06 17.57
CA PRO A 78 16.99 -22.59 17.74
C PRO A 78 18.09 -21.91 16.94
N LYS A 79 19.29 -22.54 16.83
CA LYS A 79 20.40 -21.98 16.07
C LYS A 79 20.02 -21.77 14.62
N GLU A 80 19.45 -22.78 13.99
CA GLU A 80 18.99 -22.70 12.61
C GLU A 80 17.87 -21.67 12.47
N TYR A 81 16.92 -21.62 13.39
CA TYR A 81 15.85 -20.61 13.40
C TYR A 81 16.38 -19.17 13.32
N PHE A 82 17.45 -18.84 14.04
CA PHE A 82 18.02 -17.49 14.02
C PHE A 82 18.95 -17.21 12.85
N THR A 83 19.51 -18.24 12.21
CA THR A 83 20.51 -18.11 11.14
C THR A 83 19.99 -18.41 9.75
N ASN A 84 18.86 -19.13 9.61
CA ASN A 84 18.32 -19.52 8.32
C ASN A 84 17.59 -18.37 7.62
N LEU A 85 17.52 -18.50 6.31
CA LEU A 85 16.49 -17.87 5.49
C LEU A 85 15.43 -18.91 5.15
N PHE A 86 14.18 -18.46 5.00
CA PHE A 86 13.12 -19.32 4.52
C PHE A 86 13.50 -20.01 3.22
N HIS A 87 13.43 -21.34 3.21
CA HIS A 87 13.70 -22.13 2.02
C HIS A 87 12.48 -22.14 1.10
N SER A 88 12.63 -21.58 -0.08
CA SER A 88 11.59 -21.56 -1.11
C SER A 88 11.55 -22.81 -1.98
N GLY A 89 12.40 -23.79 -1.71
CA GLY A 89 12.50 -25.06 -2.47
C GLY A 89 13.17 -24.89 -3.83
N TYR A 90 14.06 -23.93 -4.00
CA TYR A 90 14.83 -23.75 -5.24
C TYR A 90 15.90 -24.83 -5.38
N ASN A 91 15.59 -25.88 -6.14
CA ASN A 91 16.50 -27.01 -6.33
C ASN A 91 17.81 -26.67 -7.05
N ARG A 92 17.89 -25.51 -7.71
CA ARG A 92 19.06 -25.05 -8.48
C ARG A 92 19.84 -23.92 -7.82
N GLY A 93 19.54 -23.61 -6.55
CA GLY A 93 20.14 -22.49 -5.83
C GLY A 93 19.57 -21.12 -6.24
N TYR A 94 20.24 -20.05 -5.82
CA TYR A 94 19.86 -18.70 -6.14
C TYR A 94 20.43 -18.24 -7.47
N GLY A 95 19.62 -17.51 -8.25
CA GLY A 95 20.09 -16.72 -9.38
C GLY A 95 20.70 -15.38 -8.94
N GLY A 96 20.48 -14.31 -9.69
CA GLY A 96 20.93 -12.97 -9.32
C GLY A 96 20.29 -12.46 -8.01
N LEU A 97 20.98 -11.58 -7.30
CA LEU A 97 20.58 -11.10 -5.98
C LEU A 97 19.14 -10.53 -5.95
N PHE A 98 18.71 -9.84 -7.00
CA PHE A 98 17.42 -9.19 -7.12
C PHE A 98 16.50 -9.78 -8.21
N ASP A 99 16.78 -10.99 -8.67
CA ASP A 99 15.97 -11.65 -9.67
C ASP A 99 14.50 -11.79 -9.20
N SER A 100 13.59 -11.84 -10.15
CA SER A 100 12.16 -11.98 -9.86
C SER A 100 11.80 -13.34 -9.29
N PHE A 101 12.60 -14.36 -9.65
CA PHE A 101 12.48 -15.74 -9.21
C PHE A 101 13.81 -16.21 -8.63
N GLN A 102 13.78 -17.21 -7.78
CA GLN A 102 14.97 -17.90 -7.26
C GLN A 102 16.09 -16.95 -6.76
N SER A 103 15.72 -15.86 -6.08
CA SER A 103 16.68 -14.91 -5.55
C SER A 103 16.69 -14.91 -4.02
N PHE A 104 17.87 -14.68 -3.46
CA PHE A 104 18.07 -14.46 -2.04
C PHE A 104 17.11 -13.37 -1.49
N TRP A 105 16.93 -12.28 -2.28
CA TRP A 105 16.05 -11.18 -1.91
C TRP A 105 14.57 -11.60 -1.82
N ASN A 106 14.15 -12.51 -2.69
CA ASN A 106 12.79 -13.04 -2.69
C ASN A 106 12.50 -13.84 -1.42
N ASP A 107 13.46 -14.63 -0.97
CA ASP A 107 13.36 -15.40 0.26
C ASP A 107 13.45 -14.51 1.50
N LEU A 108 14.37 -13.55 1.53
CA LEU A 108 14.50 -12.59 2.63
C LEU A 108 13.20 -11.82 2.90
N ARG A 109 12.58 -11.29 1.85
CA ARG A 109 11.32 -10.55 1.99
C ARG A 109 10.12 -11.42 2.43
N ASN A 110 10.15 -12.72 2.14
CA ASN A 110 9.16 -13.68 2.64
C ASN A 110 9.47 -14.05 4.08
N ASN A 111 10.74 -14.29 4.38
CA ASN A 111 11.22 -14.68 5.71
C ASN A 111 10.79 -13.65 6.78
N ILE A 112 10.88 -12.36 6.52
CA ILE A 112 10.48 -11.31 7.47
C ILE A 112 9.04 -11.52 7.95
N ILE A 113 8.10 -11.83 7.04
CA ILE A 113 6.70 -12.06 7.40
C ILE A 113 6.55 -13.43 8.09
N ILE A 114 7.27 -14.43 7.62
CA ILE A 114 7.26 -15.78 8.19
C ILE A 114 7.79 -15.75 9.64
N LYS A 115 8.89 -15.05 9.91
CA LYS A 115 9.43 -14.86 11.26
C LYS A 115 8.45 -14.10 12.17
N PHE A 116 7.81 -13.05 11.65
CA PHE A 116 6.76 -12.36 12.39
C PHE A 116 5.62 -13.33 12.78
N LEU A 117 5.16 -14.16 11.83
CA LEU A 117 4.11 -15.13 12.11
C LEU A 117 4.59 -16.24 13.05
N SER A 118 5.85 -16.67 12.94
CA SER A 118 6.40 -17.67 13.85
C SER A 118 6.41 -17.15 15.30
N ALA A 119 6.74 -15.89 15.52
CA ALA A 119 6.61 -15.25 16.82
C ALA A 119 5.15 -15.16 17.29
N CYS A 120 4.21 -14.83 16.40
CA CYS A 120 2.77 -14.86 16.72
C CYS A 120 2.28 -16.27 17.07
N ASN A 121 2.88 -17.32 16.51
CA ASN A 121 2.51 -18.70 16.75
C ASN A 121 2.80 -19.19 18.18
N ILE A 122 3.65 -18.50 18.93
CA ILE A 122 3.82 -18.70 20.38
C ILE A 122 2.46 -18.57 21.09
N PHE A 123 1.64 -17.64 20.63
CA PHE A 123 0.32 -17.31 21.21
C PHE A 123 -0.85 -17.95 20.46
N SER A 124 -0.74 -18.10 19.14
CA SER A 124 -1.83 -18.55 18.26
C SER A 124 -1.85 -20.06 18.01
N ARG A 125 -0.74 -20.76 18.28
CA ARG A 125 -0.57 -22.20 18.00
C ARG A 125 -0.88 -22.54 16.52
N GLY A 126 -0.45 -21.71 15.59
CA GLY A 126 -0.63 -21.90 14.15
C GLY A 126 -1.99 -21.47 13.60
N ASN A 127 -2.91 -20.99 14.44
CA ASN A 127 -4.22 -20.58 13.97
C ASN A 127 -4.15 -19.28 13.14
N TYR A 128 -4.55 -19.38 11.88
CA TYR A 128 -4.53 -18.25 10.94
C TYR A 128 -5.34 -17.05 11.43
N TYR A 129 -6.53 -17.27 11.98
CA TYR A 129 -7.42 -16.19 12.40
C TYR A 129 -6.86 -15.42 13.60
N ILE A 130 -6.19 -16.11 14.52
CA ILE A 130 -5.50 -15.46 15.65
C ILE A 130 -4.27 -14.71 15.14
N ASN A 131 -3.48 -15.28 14.23
CA ASN A 131 -2.37 -14.58 13.59
C ASN A 131 -2.83 -13.31 12.83
N SER A 132 -4.01 -13.39 12.20
CA SER A 132 -4.65 -12.25 11.56
C SER A 132 -5.01 -11.14 12.55
N LEU A 133 -5.40 -11.45 13.80
CA LEU A 133 -5.62 -10.43 14.84
C LEU A 133 -4.33 -9.65 15.15
N PHE A 134 -3.22 -10.36 15.38
CA PHE A 134 -1.93 -9.73 15.64
C PHE A 134 -1.51 -8.84 14.47
N PHE A 135 -1.57 -9.38 13.26
CA PHE A 135 -1.21 -8.64 12.05
C PHE A 135 -2.05 -7.37 11.87
N ASN A 136 -3.38 -7.49 12.01
CA ASN A 136 -4.29 -6.37 11.83
C ASN A 136 -4.17 -5.31 12.93
N PHE A 137 -3.79 -5.68 14.15
CA PHE A 137 -3.49 -4.72 15.21
C PHE A 137 -2.35 -3.77 14.79
N PHE A 138 -1.24 -4.31 14.28
CA PHE A 138 -0.13 -3.49 13.78
C PHE A 138 -0.51 -2.70 12.53
N CYS A 139 -1.18 -3.32 11.57
CA CYS A 139 -1.59 -2.65 10.34
C CYS A 139 -2.62 -1.53 10.58
N PHE A 140 -3.47 -1.65 11.60
CA PHE A 140 -4.41 -0.59 11.98
C PHE A 140 -3.70 0.71 12.36
N LEU A 141 -2.55 0.63 13.01
CA LEU A 141 -1.75 1.82 13.34
C LEU A 141 -1.25 2.57 12.10
N GLY A 142 -1.06 1.88 10.98
CA GLY A 142 -0.77 2.51 9.69
C GLY A 142 -1.93 3.36 9.16
N HIS A 143 -3.16 2.87 9.28
CA HIS A 143 -4.37 3.65 8.95
C HIS A 143 -4.51 4.87 9.86
N VAL A 144 -4.26 4.71 11.16
CA VAL A 144 -4.23 5.82 12.13
C VAL A 144 -3.16 6.85 11.76
N ALA A 145 -1.98 6.41 11.31
CA ALA A 145 -0.90 7.29 10.87
C ALA A 145 -1.33 8.16 9.68
N PHE A 146 -1.94 7.57 8.65
CA PHE A 146 -2.50 8.30 7.53
C PHE A 146 -3.61 9.26 7.94
N TYR A 147 -4.55 8.81 8.76
CA TYR A 147 -5.62 9.67 9.28
C TYR A 147 -5.05 10.91 9.97
N ARG A 148 -4.03 10.73 10.83
CA ARG A 148 -3.39 11.83 11.55
C ARG A 148 -2.71 12.86 10.64
N VAL A 149 -2.26 12.47 9.46
CA VAL A 149 -1.71 13.41 8.49
C VAL A 149 -2.83 14.10 7.73
N PHE A 150 -3.77 13.34 7.16
CA PHE A 150 -4.84 13.90 6.33
C PHE A 150 -5.77 14.82 7.12
N ILE A 151 -6.10 14.52 8.38
CA ILE A 151 -6.97 15.39 9.19
C ILE A 151 -6.32 16.74 9.51
N GLN A 152 -4.98 16.81 9.56
CA GLN A 152 -4.27 18.08 9.72
C GLN A 152 -4.30 18.93 8.45
N VAL A 153 -4.41 18.31 7.28
CA VAL A 153 -4.55 19.00 5.99
C VAL A 153 -6.00 19.39 5.73
N TYR A 154 -6.95 18.50 6.04
CA TYR A 154 -8.38 18.66 5.77
C TYR A 154 -9.20 18.74 7.07
N LYS A 155 -8.91 19.77 7.89
CA LYS A 155 -9.47 19.92 9.25
C LYS A 155 -11.00 19.88 9.31
N LYS A 156 -11.67 20.41 8.28
CA LYS A 156 -13.13 20.49 8.23
C LYS A 156 -13.81 19.27 7.62
N GLN A 157 -13.04 18.29 7.12
CA GLN A 157 -13.54 17.15 6.34
C GLN A 157 -13.36 15.82 7.08
N GLN A 158 -13.62 15.79 8.40
CA GLN A 158 -13.33 14.63 9.25
C GLN A 158 -13.94 13.33 8.73
N MET A 159 -15.23 13.34 8.35
CA MET A 159 -15.92 12.15 7.83
C MET A 159 -15.31 11.65 6.52
N ALA A 160 -15.00 12.56 5.59
CA ALA A 160 -14.33 12.20 4.33
C ALA A 160 -12.96 11.56 4.59
N VAL A 161 -12.18 12.10 5.51
CA VAL A 161 -10.86 11.55 5.89
C VAL A 161 -11.01 10.18 6.55
N ILE A 162 -12.02 9.97 7.43
CA ILE A 162 -12.31 8.65 8.02
C ILE A 162 -12.62 7.64 6.91
N ILE A 163 -13.53 7.97 5.99
CA ILE A 163 -13.92 7.10 4.88
C ILE A 163 -12.69 6.72 4.06
N CYS A 164 -11.88 7.70 3.66
CA CYS A 164 -10.71 7.45 2.81
C CYS A 164 -9.60 6.66 3.53
N CYS A 165 -9.39 6.89 4.83
CA CYS A 165 -8.32 6.21 5.56
C CYS A 165 -8.69 4.81 6.05
N PHE A 166 -9.96 4.52 6.31
CA PHE A 166 -10.35 3.27 6.98
C PHE A 166 -11.39 2.45 6.23
N LEU A 167 -12.23 3.05 5.36
CA LEU A 167 -13.41 2.40 4.82
C LEU A 167 -13.35 2.12 3.32
N LEU A 168 -12.28 2.52 2.60
CA LEU A 168 -12.13 2.16 1.19
C LEU A 168 -12.05 0.63 1.05
N PRO A 169 -13.00 -0.03 0.35
CA PRO A 169 -13.10 -1.48 0.34
C PRO A 169 -11.82 -2.19 -0.11
N SER A 170 -11.18 -1.71 -1.19
CA SER A 170 -9.93 -2.31 -1.68
C SER A 170 -8.78 -2.12 -0.70
N VAL A 171 -8.65 -0.94 -0.09
CA VAL A 171 -7.62 -0.66 0.92
C VAL A 171 -7.84 -1.54 2.14
N LEU A 172 -9.07 -1.56 2.66
CA LEU A 172 -9.43 -2.36 3.82
C LEU A 172 -9.19 -3.86 3.56
N TYR A 173 -9.64 -4.37 2.41
CA TYR A 173 -9.48 -5.76 2.02
C TYR A 173 -7.98 -6.14 1.92
N PHE A 174 -7.22 -5.51 1.03
CA PHE A 174 -5.85 -5.94 0.75
C PHE A 174 -4.85 -5.65 1.89
N THR A 175 -5.12 -4.65 2.75
CA THR A 175 -4.27 -4.38 3.91
C THR A 175 -4.62 -5.20 5.16
N SER A 176 -5.73 -5.96 5.15
CA SER A 176 -6.15 -6.81 6.28
C SER A 176 -5.76 -8.27 6.13
N GLY A 177 -5.45 -8.74 4.92
CA GLY A 177 -4.86 -10.05 4.71
C GLY A 177 -3.42 -10.11 5.21
N VAL A 178 -3.02 -11.26 5.76
CA VAL A 178 -1.64 -11.47 6.26
C VAL A 178 -0.68 -11.54 5.08
N GLN A 179 -0.28 -10.37 4.58
CA GLN A 179 0.48 -10.18 3.34
C GLN A 179 1.33 -8.90 3.36
N LYS A 180 2.25 -8.83 2.42
CA LYS A 180 3.17 -7.69 2.20
C LYS A 180 2.44 -6.34 2.08
N ASP A 181 1.23 -6.30 1.52
CA ASP A 181 0.49 -5.07 1.25
C ASP A 181 0.13 -4.30 2.53
N GLY A 182 -0.30 -5.00 3.59
CA GLY A 182 -0.56 -4.40 4.89
C GLY A 182 0.69 -3.81 5.55
N VAL A 183 1.83 -4.50 5.41
CA VAL A 183 3.13 -4.03 5.93
C VAL A 183 3.59 -2.78 5.19
N VAL A 184 3.53 -2.79 3.85
CA VAL A 184 3.91 -1.65 3.00
C VAL A 184 3.02 -0.44 3.29
N PHE A 185 1.71 -0.63 3.39
CA PHE A 185 0.77 0.44 3.74
C PHE A 185 1.09 1.05 5.11
N THR A 186 1.39 0.21 6.08
CA THR A 186 1.74 0.64 7.45
C THR A 186 3.06 1.42 7.47
N ALA A 187 4.08 0.93 6.77
CA ALA A 187 5.36 1.62 6.66
C ALA A 187 5.22 2.99 5.96
N LEU A 188 4.45 3.08 4.87
CA LEU A 188 4.13 4.35 4.21
C LEU A 188 3.39 5.31 5.14
N GLY A 189 2.41 4.83 5.91
CA GLY A 189 1.68 5.64 6.87
C GLY A 189 2.58 6.25 7.94
N PHE A 190 3.45 5.45 8.56
CA PHE A 190 4.40 5.95 9.56
C PHE A 190 5.46 6.87 8.96
N LEU A 191 5.95 6.57 7.75
CA LEU A 191 6.87 7.44 7.02
C LEU A 191 6.25 8.82 6.79
N CYS A 192 5.07 8.85 6.18
CA CYS A 192 4.33 10.09 5.93
C CYS A 192 4.08 10.87 7.21
N TYR A 193 3.66 10.19 8.28
CA TYR A 193 3.42 10.81 9.58
C TYR A 193 4.70 11.42 10.17
N ALA A 194 5.80 10.68 10.18
CA ALA A 194 7.05 11.13 10.78
C ALA A 194 7.67 12.30 10.01
N VAL A 195 7.68 12.22 8.66
CA VAL A 195 8.18 13.31 7.80
C VAL A 195 7.27 14.54 7.93
N PHE A 196 5.96 14.38 7.83
CA PHE A 196 5.01 15.49 7.95
C PHE A 196 5.15 16.24 9.28
N GLN A 197 5.23 15.50 10.39
CA GLN A 197 5.42 16.10 11.72
C GLN A 197 6.80 16.76 11.87
N SER A 198 7.83 16.25 11.20
CA SER A 198 9.16 16.85 11.25
C SER A 198 9.21 18.17 10.47
N LEU A 199 8.57 18.21 9.31
CA LEU A 199 8.47 19.41 8.49
C LEU A 199 7.59 20.50 9.14
N GLN A 200 6.43 20.10 9.72
CA GLN A 200 5.56 21.05 10.42
C GLN A 200 6.23 21.71 11.64
N LYS A 201 6.99 20.92 12.41
CA LYS A 201 7.67 21.41 13.61
C LYS A 201 9.09 21.92 13.34
N ASN A 202 9.49 21.91 12.09
CA ASN A 202 10.86 22.25 11.64
C ASN A 202 11.95 21.56 12.47
N SER A 203 11.69 20.32 12.91
CA SER A 203 12.55 19.56 13.81
C SER A 203 12.53 18.07 13.49
N PHE A 204 13.69 17.48 13.22
CA PHE A 204 13.92 16.06 13.04
C PHE A 204 14.43 15.42 14.34
N THR A 205 13.52 15.11 15.26
CA THR A 205 13.89 14.45 16.53
C THR A 205 14.43 13.04 16.29
N LYS A 206 15.30 12.54 17.17
CA LYS A 206 15.87 11.16 17.11
C LYS A 206 14.79 10.09 16.90
N LYS A 207 13.65 10.22 17.62
CA LYS A 207 12.51 9.30 17.48
C LYS A 207 11.90 9.31 16.08
N ARG A 208 11.72 10.50 15.47
CA ARG A 208 11.15 10.61 14.10
C ARG A 208 12.12 10.11 13.06
N VAL A 209 13.41 10.43 13.20
CA VAL A 209 14.46 9.90 12.31
C VAL A 209 14.47 8.37 12.38
N PHE A 210 14.41 7.78 13.57
CA PHE A 210 14.30 6.33 13.73
C PHE A 210 13.08 5.75 13.02
N ILE A 211 11.89 6.36 13.15
CA ILE A 211 10.68 5.89 12.48
C ILE A 211 10.84 6.01 10.94
N ILE A 212 11.41 7.09 10.44
CA ILE A 212 11.67 7.30 9.00
C ILE A 212 12.61 6.21 8.50
N THR A 213 13.76 6.01 9.15
CA THR A 213 14.74 5.00 8.76
C THR A 213 14.15 3.60 8.80
N LEU A 214 13.44 3.25 9.88
CA LEU A 214 12.77 1.95 10.00
C LEU A 214 11.74 1.74 8.87
N ALA A 215 10.91 2.74 8.57
CA ALA A 215 9.92 2.66 7.52
C ALA A 215 10.57 2.49 6.12
N LEU A 216 11.63 3.25 5.83
CA LEU A 216 12.40 3.11 4.58
C LEU A 216 13.05 1.74 4.48
N THR A 217 13.63 1.22 5.56
CA THR A 217 14.21 -0.13 5.61
C THR A 217 13.14 -1.19 5.35
N VAL A 218 11.97 -1.10 5.99
CA VAL A 218 10.87 -2.04 5.76
C VAL A 218 10.39 -1.98 4.31
N LEU A 219 10.24 -0.79 3.73
CA LEU A 219 9.87 -0.64 2.31
C LEU A 219 10.93 -1.25 1.38
N PHE A 220 12.20 -1.01 1.66
CA PHE A 220 13.30 -1.60 0.90
C PHE A 220 13.29 -3.12 0.96
N LEU A 221 13.18 -3.70 2.16
CA LEU A 221 13.21 -5.14 2.37
C LEU A 221 11.99 -5.85 1.79
N ILE A 222 10.78 -5.28 1.94
CA ILE A 222 9.54 -5.94 1.51
C ILE A 222 9.24 -5.69 0.03
N ARG A 223 9.43 -4.45 -0.45
CA ARG A 223 9.16 -4.04 -1.84
C ARG A 223 10.09 -2.92 -2.29
N ASN A 224 11.30 -3.27 -2.67
CA ASN A 224 12.36 -2.33 -3.09
C ASN A 224 11.91 -1.36 -4.19
N TYR A 225 11.09 -1.82 -5.16
CA TYR A 225 10.57 -0.95 -6.21
C TYR A 225 9.65 0.16 -5.69
N VAL A 226 8.96 -0.06 -4.57
CA VAL A 226 8.16 0.99 -3.92
C VAL A 226 9.06 2.09 -3.40
N LEU A 227 10.15 1.73 -2.73
CA LEU A 227 11.14 2.70 -2.25
C LEU A 227 11.75 3.49 -3.40
N LEU A 228 12.17 2.82 -4.47
CA LEU A 228 12.78 3.50 -5.63
C LEU A 228 11.84 4.53 -6.26
N ASN A 229 10.55 4.20 -6.41
CA ASN A 229 9.56 5.14 -6.93
C ASN A 229 9.14 6.22 -5.92
N LEU A 230 9.31 5.96 -4.62
CA LEU A 230 9.01 6.90 -3.55
C LEU A 230 10.07 8.00 -3.40
N LEU A 231 11.36 7.64 -3.58
CA LEU A 231 12.49 8.54 -3.32
C LEU A 231 12.39 9.88 -4.05
N PRO A 232 12.09 9.96 -5.37
CA PRO A 232 11.95 11.23 -6.05
C PRO A 232 10.92 12.14 -5.40
N ALA A 233 9.73 11.62 -5.14
CA ALA A 233 8.66 12.39 -4.51
C ALA A 233 9.00 12.81 -3.08
N LEU A 234 9.63 11.93 -2.30
CA LEU A 234 10.00 12.18 -0.91
C LEU A 234 11.08 13.27 -0.81
N ILE A 235 12.11 13.20 -1.64
CA ILE A 235 13.18 14.20 -1.70
C ILE A 235 12.58 15.56 -2.07
N LEU A 236 11.76 15.62 -3.12
CA LEU A 236 11.10 16.86 -3.55
C LEU A 236 10.20 17.42 -2.44
N TRP A 237 9.40 16.58 -1.77
CA TRP A 237 8.57 17.02 -0.65
C TRP A 237 9.38 17.71 0.45
N ILE A 238 10.49 17.09 0.86
CA ILE A 238 11.35 17.63 1.93
C ILE A 238 12.01 18.93 1.48
N LEU A 239 12.57 18.97 0.27
CA LEU A 239 13.26 20.16 -0.26
C LEU A 239 12.29 21.34 -0.45
N ILE A 240 11.13 21.10 -1.08
CA ILE A 240 10.12 22.13 -1.33
C ILE A 240 9.58 22.68 -0.02
N ALA A 241 9.29 21.82 0.96
CA ALA A 241 8.81 22.26 2.27
C ALA A 241 9.87 23.04 3.05
N LYS A 242 11.15 22.63 2.98
CA LYS A 242 12.26 23.29 3.65
C LYS A 242 12.59 24.65 3.03
N PHE A 243 12.68 24.71 1.70
CA PHE A 243 13.09 25.93 0.98
C PHE A 243 11.90 26.81 0.56
N LYS A 244 10.66 26.38 0.86
CA LYS A 244 9.41 27.11 0.52
C LYS A 244 9.27 27.44 -0.97
N TRP A 245 9.76 26.54 -1.85
CA TRP A 245 9.64 26.70 -3.29
C TRP A 245 8.16 26.59 -3.76
N PRO A 246 7.82 27.13 -4.96
CA PRO A 246 6.48 27.00 -5.53
C PRO A 246 6.17 25.52 -5.80
N ALA A 247 5.32 24.91 -4.95
CA ALA A 247 5.21 23.47 -4.82
C ALA A 247 4.94 22.75 -6.14
N PHE A 248 3.87 23.11 -6.88
CA PHE A 248 3.50 22.42 -8.11
C PHE A 248 4.60 22.51 -9.19
N LYS A 249 5.14 23.72 -9.42
CA LYS A 249 6.20 23.93 -10.42
C LYS A 249 7.46 23.13 -10.08
N SER A 250 7.82 23.09 -8.80
CA SER A 250 9.01 22.36 -8.33
C SER A 250 8.83 20.84 -8.44
N PHE A 251 7.63 20.29 -8.16
CA PHE A 251 7.35 18.88 -8.40
C PHE A 251 7.45 18.55 -9.90
N VAL A 252 6.85 19.36 -10.78
CA VAL A 252 6.93 19.14 -12.23
C VAL A 252 8.38 19.18 -12.72
N ALA A 253 9.13 20.23 -12.36
CA ALA A 253 10.54 20.37 -12.75
C ALA A 253 11.39 19.22 -12.22
N GLY A 254 11.20 18.83 -10.94
CA GLY A 254 11.91 17.71 -10.34
C GLY A 254 11.62 16.39 -11.04
N TYR A 255 10.36 16.10 -11.37
CA TYR A 255 10.01 14.89 -12.10
C TYR A 255 10.51 14.85 -13.53
N ILE A 256 10.63 16.00 -14.20
CA ILE A 256 11.32 16.10 -15.50
C ILE A 256 12.80 15.73 -15.33
N ILE A 257 13.49 16.28 -14.33
CA ILE A 257 14.90 15.98 -14.04
C ILE A 257 15.07 14.47 -13.72
N PHE A 258 14.23 13.90 -12.85
CA PHE A 258 14.28 12.46 -12.54
C PHE A 258 13.96 11.60 -13.76
N GLY A 259 13.06 12.02 -14.64
CA GLY A 259 12.78 11.34 -15.90
C GLY A 259 13.98 11.37 -16.85
N LEU A 260 14.65 12.50 -16.99
CA LEU A 260 15.90 12.60 -17.76
C LEU A 260 16.97 11.66 -17.16
N PHE A 261 17.12 11.65 -15.85
CA PHE A 261 18.05 10.73 -15.17
C PHE A 261 17.69 9.26 -15.42
N PHE A 262 16.42 8.90 -15.32
CA PHE A 262 15.95 7.54 -15.55
C PHE A 262 16.36 6.99 -16.92
N PHE A 263 16.26 7.80 -17.99
CA PHE A 263 16.58 7.37 -19.34
C PHE A 263 18.07 7.50 -19.71
N ASN A 264 18.83 8.37 -19.05
CA ASN A 264 20.20 8.68 -19.46
C ASN A 264 21.29 8.19 -18.48
N ILE A 265 20.92 7.67 -17.30
CA ILE A 265 21.90 7.23 -16.29
C ILE A 265 22.82 6.11 -16.80
N SER A 266 22.35 5.27 -17.73
CA SER A 266 23.15 4.23 -18.35
C SER A 266 24.33 4.76 -19.16
N SER A 267 24.27 6.02 -19.63
CA SER A 267 25.39 6.69 -20.32
C SER A 267 26.49 7.12 -19.36
N ILE A 268 26.17 7.27 -18.05
CA ILE A 268 27.10 7.67 -17.00
C ILE A 268 27.60 6.44 -16.22
N ALA A 269 26.70 5.50 -15.96
CA ALA A 269 26.97 4.27 -15.20
C ALA A 269 26.47 3.07 -16.01
N ASN A 270 27.32 2.49 -16.84
CA ASN A 270 26.98 1.39 -17.76
C ASN A 270 26.34 0.17 -17.08
N ALA A 271 26.61 -0.04 -15.79
CA ALA A 271 26.05 -1.15 -15.02
C ALA A 271 24.57 -0.94 -14.63
N VAL A 272 24.03 0.29 -14.72
CA VAL A 272 22.66 0.63 -14.27
C VAL A 272 21.83 1.14 -15.42
N ASN A 273 20.85 0.36 -15.84
CA ASN A 273 19.91 0.76 -16.90
C ASN A 273 18.44 0.60 -16.39
N PRO A 274 17.87 1.62 -15.74
CA PRO A 274 16.53 1.53 -15.17
C PRO A 274 15.43 1.20 -16.18
N PRO A 275 15.38 1.77 -17.41
CA PRO A 275 14.42 1.36 -18.42
C PRO A 275 14.50 -0.15 -18.73
N LYS A 276 15.71 -0.69 -18.88
CA LYS A 276 15.93 -2.12 -19.16
C LYS A 276 15.45 -2.99 -17.98
N ILE A 277 15.66 -2.55 -16.73
CA ILE A 277 15.16 -3.24 -15.53
C ILE A 277 13.61 -3.32 -15.55
N VAL A 278 12.93 -2.23 -15.90
CA VAL A 278 11.45 -2.21 -15.98
C VAL A 278 10.96 -3.15 -17.08
N VAL A 279 11.59 -3.13 -18.26
CA VAL A 279 11.27 -4.04 -19.38
C VAL A 279 11.48 -5.50 -18.97
N GLN A 280 12.59 -5.81 -18.29
CA GLN A 280 12.85 -7.16 -17.78
C GLN A 280 11.79 -7.60 -16.78
N LYS A 281 11.37 -6.71 -15.86
CA LYS A 281 10.28 -7.00 -14.93
C LYS A 281 8.95 -7.28 -15.64
N GLN A 282 8.63 -6.57 -16.71
CA GLN A 282 7.46 -6.88 -17.54
C GLN A 282 7.59 -8.27 -18.17
N ALA A 283 8.75 -8.58 -18.77
CA ALA A 283 9.02 -9.88 -19.37
C ALA A 283 8.88 -11.02 -18.35
N ASP A 284 9.42 -10.84 -17.13
CA ASP A 284 9.28 -11.81 -16.04
C ASP A 284 7.80 -12.09 -15.70
N PHE A 285 6.95 -11.06 -15.69
CA PHE A 285 5.51 -11.27 -15.45
C PHE A 285 4.79 -11.97 -16.58
N PHE A 286 5.27 -11.84 -17.81
CA PHE A 286 4.70 -12.55 -18.98
C PHE A 286 5.05 -14.04 -18.99
N THR A 287 6.13 -14.46 -18.33
CA THR A 287 6.49 -15.88 -18.20
C THR A 287 5.65 -16.61 -17.14
N LEU A 288 4.92 -15.88 -16.27
CA LEU A 288 4.04 -16.49 -15.29
C LEU A 288 2.84 -17.20 -15.94
N PRO A 289 2.31 -18.26 -15.32
CA PRO A 289 1.08 -18.90 -15.78
C PRO A 289 -0.04 -17.89 -15.96
N LYS A 290 -0.76 -18.00 -17.08
CA LYS A 290 -1.86 -17.10 -17.43
C LYS A 290 -2.93 -17.13 -16.33
N ALA A 291 -3.25 -15.95 -15.79
CA ALA A 291 -4.32 -15.80 -14.81
C ALA A 291 -5.68 -15.69 -15.51
N LYS A 292 -6.76 -16.11 -14.82
CA LYS A 292 -8.15 -15.97 -15.33
C LYS A 292 -8.53 -14.51 -15.66
N THR A 293 -7.87 -13.54 -15.03
CA THR A 293 -8.11 -12.10 -15.21
C THR A 293 -6.97 -11.42 -15.97
N GLN A 294 -6.33 -12.14 -16.91
CA GLN A 294 -5.26 -11.57 -17.73
C GLN A 294 -5.81 -10.50 -18.67
N ILE A 295 -5.08 -9.40 -18.79
CA ILE A 295 -5.38 -8.31 -19.69
C ILE A 295 -4.32 -8.22 -20.77
N LYS A 296 -4.72 -7.70 -21.95
CA LYS A 296 -3.77 -7.43 -23.01
C LYS A 296 -2.92 -6.21 -22.66
N THR A 297 -1.62 -6.40 -22.59
CA THR A 297 -0.61 -5.35 -22.37
C THR A 297 0.37 -5.35 -23.53
N ASP A 298 0.81 -4.17 -23.97
CA ASP A 298 1.78 -4.05 -25.04
C ASP A 298 3.19 -4.32 -24.51
N THR A 299 4.04 -4.87 -25.37
CA THR A 299 5.46 -5.09 -25.06
C THR A 299 6.16 -3.74 -24.90
N LEU A 300 6.86 -3.57 -23.79
CA LEU A 300 7.65 -2.39 -23.51
C LEU A 300 9.08 -2.57 -24.03
N TYR A 301 9.65 -1.51 -24.59
CA TYR A 301 11.04 -1.46 -25.01
C TYR A 301 11.80 -0.42 -24.16
N PRO A 302 13.12 -0.54 -23.93
CA PRO A 302 13.88 0.35 -23.05
C PRO A 302 14.20 1.71 -23.73
N THR A 303 13.19 2.34 -24.35
CA THR A 303 13.31 3.61 -25.04
C THR A 303 12.26 4.60 -24.53
N PHE A 304 12.61 5.89 -24.45
CA PHE A 304 11.70 6.95 -24.05
C PHE A 304 10.38 6.92 -24.86
N LYS A 305 10.47 6.71 -26.17
CA LYS A 305 9.31 6.63 -27.06
C LYS A 305 8.36 5.51 -26.65
N SER A 306 8.86 4.31 -26.34
CA SER A 306 8.03 3.18 -25.91
C SER A 306 7.33 3.46 -24.59
N PHE A 307 8.02 4.02 -23.60
CA PHE A 307 7.42 4.40 -22.32
C PHE A 307 6.34 5.46 -22.51
N LEU A 308 6.59 6.50 -23.30
CA LEU A 308 5.63 7.59 -23.53
C LEU A 308 4.35 7.09 -24.22
N PHE A 309 4.48 6.27 -25.29
CA PHE A 309 3.31 5.75 -26.02
C PHE A 309 2.49 4.75 -25.20
N ASN A 310 3.11 3.99 -24.29
CA ASN A 310 2.42 3.05 -23.42
C ASN A 310 1.85 3.69 -22.14
N ALA A 311 2.25 4.92 -21.78
CA ALA A 311 1.81 5.60 -20.55
C ALA A 311 0.28 5.77 -20.46
N PRO A 312 -0.46 6.22 -21.50
CA PRO A 312 -1.91 6.34 -21.43
C PRO A 312 -2.59 5.01 -21.12
N ARG A 313 -2.12 3.90 -21.71
CA ARG A 313 -2.64 2.55 -21.45
C ARG A 313 -2.32 2.09 -20.05
N ALA A 314 -1.12 2.35 -19.55
CA ALA A 314 -0.73 2.03 -18.18
C ALA A 314 -1.62 2.75 -17.16
N TYR A 315 -1.89 4.04 -17.33
CA TYR A 315 -2.82 4.77 -16.47
C TYR A 315 -4.26 4.26 -16.60
N ASN A 316 -4.73 3.95 -17.80
CA ASN A 316 -6.05 3.37 -18.03
C ASN A 316 -6.23 2.07 -17.21
N HIS A 317 -5.20 1.20 -17.19
CA HIS A 317 -5.22 -0.03 -16.41
C HIS A 317 -5.39 0.20 -14.91
N LEU A 318 -4.85 1.28 -14.36
CA LEU A 318 -4.87 1.54 -12.91
C LEU A 318 -6.01 2.46 -12.47
N LEU A 319 -6.41 3.44 -13.31
CA LEU A 319 -7.40 4.45 -12.92
C LEU A 319 -8.82 4.04 -13.31
N ILE A 320 -8.98 3.39 -14.48
CA ILE A 320 -10.31 3.17 -15.07
C ILE A 320 -10.75 1.71 -14.97
N ARG A 321 -9.85 0.73 -15.13
CA ARG A 321 -10.23 -0.68 -15.03
C ARG A 321 -10.48 -1.12 -13.59
N PRO A 322 -11.36 -2.12 -13.37
CA PRO A 322 -12.07 -2.92 -14.36
C PRO A 322 -13.22 -2.18 -15.03
N TYR A 323 -13.45 -2.44 -16.31
CA TYR A 323 -14.66 -1.99 -17.01
C TYR A 323 -15.87 -2.82 -16.60
N ILE A 324 -17.08 -2.30 -16.85
CA ILE A 324 -18.34 -2.99 -16.51
C ILE A 324 -18.44 -4.37 -17.14
N ASN A 325 -17.91 -4.53 -18.37
CA ASN A 325 -17.89 -5.80 -19.10
C ASN A 325 -16.75 -6.76 -18.71
N GLU A 326 -15.81 -6.32 -17.87
CA GLU A 326 -14.69 -7.13 -17.38
C GLU A 326 -14.99 -7.79 -16.03
N LEU A 327 -16.25 -8.09 -15.71
CA LEU A 327 -16.73 -8.60 -14.43
C LEU A 327 -16.87 -10.15 -14.38
N PRO A 328 -15.83 -10.96 -14.69
CA PRO A 328 -16.00 -12.42 -14.75
C PRO A 328 -15.97 -13.10 -13.38
N VAL A 329 -15.60 -12.37 -12.31
CA VAL A 329 -15.38 -13.00 -10.98
C VAL A 329 -16.27 -12.33 -9.94
N LYS A 330 -17.32 -13.04 -9.49
CA LYS A 330 -18.26 -12.55 -8.46
C LYS A 330 -17.56 -12.06 -7.18
N SER A 331 -16.42 -12.64 -6.81
CA SER A 331 -15.65 -12.25 -5.62
C SER A 331 -15.00 -10.85 -5.73
N LEU A 332 -14.85 -10.30 -6.94
CA LEU A 332 -14.29 -8.95 -7.18
C LEU A 332 -15.39 -7.89 -7.32
N LEU A 333 -16.66 -8.26 -7.28
CA LEU A 333 -17.77 -7.34 -7.47
C LEU A 333 -17.73 -6.10 -6.54
N PRO A 334 -17.45 -6.21 -5.22
CA PRO A 334 -17.35 -5.03 -4.36
C PRO A 334 -16.26 -4.05 -4.79
N ILE A 335 -15.13 -4.56 -5.28
CA ILE A 335 -14.00 -3.74 -5.73
C ILE A 335 -14.31 -3.08 -7.08
N ASN A 336 -15.09 -3.76 -7.92
CA ASN A 336 -15.54 -3.21 -9.20
C ASN A 336 -16.51 -2.03 -8.99
N ILE A 337 -17.47 -2.20 -8.07
CA ILE A 337 -18.39 -1.12 -7.66
C ILE A 337 -17.57 0.06 -7.10
N GLU A 338 -16.58 -0.20 -6.27
CA GLU A 338 -15.67 0.81 -5.74
C GLU A 338 -14.98 1.59 -6.86
N THR A 339 -14.53 0.92 -7.93
CA THR A 339 -13.88 1.60 -9.06
C THR A 339 -14.84 2.52 -9.81
N LEU A 340 -16.09 2.10 -10.00
CA LEU A 340 -17.14 2.96 -10.58
C LEU A 340 -17.43 4.18 -9.69
N ILE A 341 -17.46 3.97 -8.37
CA ILE A 341 -17.63 5.08 -7.41
C ILE A 341 -16.45 6.08 -7.57
N TYR A 342 -15.22 5.62 -7.72
CA TYR A 342 -14.08 6.52 -7.95
C TYR A 342 -14.21 7.32 -9.24
N GLN A 343 -14.69 6.72 -10.33
CA GLN A 343 -14.93 7.43 -11.57
C GLN A 343 -15.99 8.53 -11.39
N VAL A 344 -17.10 8.21 -10.70
CA VAL A 344 -18.13 9.19 -10.36
C VAL A 344 -17.55 10.31 -9.47
N LEU A 345 -16.76 9.98 -8.45
CA LEU A 345 -16.11 10.96 -7.59
C LEU A 345 -15.16 11.89 -8.36
N PHE A 346 -14.42 11.38 -9.34
CA PHE A 346 -13.59 12.20 -10.22
C PHE A 346 -14.42 13.17 -11.06
N ILE A 347 -15.55 12.70 -11.63
CA ILE A 347 -16.49 13.55 -12.38
C ILE A 347 -17.06 14.63 -11.46
N LEU A 348 -17.54 14.24 -10.27
CA LEU A 348 -18.06 15.18 -9.28
C LEU A 348 -17.01 16.21 -8.85
N PHE A 349 -15.76 15.79 -8.67
CA PHE A 349 -14.68 16.70 -8.36
C PHE A 349 -14.43 17.74 -9.46
N ILE A 350 -14.48 17.35 -10.73
CA ILE A 350 -14.29 18.27 -11.86
C ILE A 350 -15.40 19.36 -11.86
N PHE A 351 -16.67 18.96 -11.68
CA PHE A 351 -17.81 19.86 -11.78
C PHE A 351 -18.13 20.61 -10.48
N PHE A 352 -17.85 20.03 -9.32
CA PHE A 352 -18.25 20.54 -8.02
C PHE A 352 -17.08 20.79 -7.07
N ARG A 353 -15.92 21.14 -7.60
CA ARG A 353 -14.73 21.45 -6.80
C ARG A 353 -14.97 22.64 -5.89
N ILE A 354 -14.51 22.58 -4.65
CA ILE A 354 -14.47 23.70 -3.73
C ILE A 354 -13.43 24.72 -4.25
N LYS A 355 -13.84 25.96 -4.46
CA LYS A 355 -12.93 27.02 -4.91
C LYS A 355 -11.94 27.48 -3.82
N ASN A 356 -12.22 27.19 -2.55
CA ASN A 356 -11.34 27.49 -1.44
C ASN A 356 -10.29 26.38 -1.28
N LYS A 357 -9.06 26.77 -1.44
CA LYS A 357 -7.83 26.01 -1.63
C LYS A 357 -7.26 25.33 -0.38
N GLU A 358 -8.08 24.75 0.51
CA GLU A 358 -7.52 23.91 1.55
C GLU A 358 -6.82 22.70 0.89
N GLY A 359 -5.52 22.64 1.00
CA GLY A 359 -4.68 21.53 0.53
C GLY A 359 -4.13 21.61 -0.90
N GLU A 360 -4.59 22.51 -1.79
CA GLU A 360 -4.13 22.56 -3.19
C GLU A 360 -2.62 22.76 -3.36
N ASN A 361 -2.04 23.63 -2.55
CA ASN A 361 -0.60 23.88 -2.54
C ASN A 361 0.12 23.17 -1.38
N ASN A 362 -0.57 22.22 -0.71
CA ASN A 362 0.05 21.47 0.35
C ASN A 362 1.06 20.49 -0.25
N THR A 363 2.31 20.65 0.13
CA THR A 363 3.42 19.82 -0.39
C THR A 363 3.22 18.35 -0.13
N PHE A 364 2.55 17.95 0.95
CA PHE A 364 2.20 16.55 1.23
C PHE A 364 1.19 15.99 0.20
N ILE A 365 0.18 16.77 -0.17
CA ILE A 365 -0.81 16.32 -1.16
C ILE A 365 -0.16 16.13 -2.52
N LEU A 366 0.66 17.09 -2.96
CA LEU A 366 1.40 16.96 -4.21
C LEU A 366 2.38 15.78 -4.17
N PHE A 367 3.11 15.60 -3.07
CA PHE A 367 3.92 14.40 -2.86
C PHE A 367 3.12 13.12 -3.09
N GLY A 368 1.96 13.00 -2.43
CA GLY A 368 1.11 11.81 -2.55
C GLY A 368 0.59 11.58 -3.97
N ILE A 369 0.16 12.64 -4.67
CA ILE A 369 -0.31 12.57 -6.06
C ILE A 369 0.82 12.13 -6.99
N PHE A 370 1.96 12.79 -6.98
CA PHE A 370 3.09 12.46 -7.86
C PHE A 370 3.62 11.05 -7.58
N PHE A 371 3.78 10.67 -6.32
CA PHE A 371 4.18 9.32 -5.94
C PHE A 371 3.19 8.27 -6.43
N SER A 372 1.89 8.46 -6.21
CA SER A 372 0.87 7.50 -6.64
C SER A 372 0.78 7.38 -8.15
N LEU A 373 0.87 8.50 -8.88
CA LEU A 373 0.87 8.47 -10.34
C LEU A 373 2.10 7.73 -10.89
N THR A 374 3.28 7.93 -10.29
CA THR A 374 4.49 7.18 -10.66
C THR A 374 4.33 5.68 -10.39
N MET A 375 3.78 5.33 -9.21
CA MET A 375 3.50 3.93 -8.89
C MET A 375 2.48 3.31 -9.84
N PHE A 376 1.43 4.04 -10.21
CA PHE A 376 0.42 3.56 -11.15
C PHE A 376 1.03 3.36 -12.55
N LEU A 377 1.85 4.29 -12.98
CA LEU A 377 2.57 4.16 -14.24
C LEU A 377 3.45 2.90 -14.25
N PHE A 378 4.28 2.74 -13.21
CA PHE A 378 5.16 1.57 -13.06
C PHE A 378 4.37 0.24 -13.04
N ILE A 379 3.34 0.15 -12.20
CA ILE A 379 2.50 -1.06 -12.09
C ILE A 379 1.78 -1.35 -13.41
N GLY A 380 1.24 -0.31 -14.07
CA GLY A 380 0.53 -0.44 -15.33
C GLY A 380 1.41 -0.90 -16.49
N TYR A 381 2.70 -0.60 -16.46
CA TYR A 381 3.65 -1.11 -17.46
C TYR A 381 3.96 -2.59 -17.28
N ILE A 382 4.04 -3.09 -16.04
CA ILE A 382 4.59 -4.43 -15.77
C ILE A 382 3.53 -5.50 -15.50
N MET A 383 2.31 -5.13 -15.09
CA MET A 383 1.32 -6.10 -14.61
C MET A 383 0.28 -6.46 -15.66
N PRO A 384 0.28 -7.72 -16.17
CA PRO A 384 -0.71 -8.18 -17.14
C PRO A 384 -1.98 -8.77 -16.51
N ASN A 385 -2.21 -8.60 -15.20
CA ASN A 385 -3.29 -9.27 -14.47
C ASN A 385 -4.13 -8.26 -13.69
N LEU A 386 -5.45 -8.21 -13.97
CA LEU A 386 -6.38 -7.27 -13.36
C LEU A 386 -6.45 -7.41 -11.83
N GLY A 387 -6.48 -8.64 -11.30
CA GLY A 387 -6.52 -8.86 -9.85
C GLY A 387 -5.27 -8.29 -9.14
N SER A 388 -4.09 -8.46 -9.76
CA SER A 388 -2.85 -7.88 -9.24
C SER A 388 -2.81 -6.36 -9.36
N LEU A 389 -3.34 -5.79 -10.46
CA LEU A 389 -3.45 -4.33 -10.63
C LEU A 389 -4.28 -3.70 -9.53
N ILE A 390 -5.46 -4.26 -9.25
CA ILE A 390 -6.36 -3.78 -8.19
C ILE A 390 -5.69 -3.87 -6.82
N ARG A 391 -5.04 -5.00 -6.53
CA ARG A 391 -4.32 -5.22 -5.28
C ARG A 391 -3.21 -4.20 -5.06
N TYR A 392 -2.35 -4.00 -6.05
CA TYR A 392 -1.23 -3.06 -5.90
C TYR A 392 -1.67 -1.61 -5.90
N ARG A 393 -2.70 -1.26 -6.69
CA ARG A 393 -3.31 0.07 -6.68
C ARG A 393 -3.81 0.48 -5.31
N SER A 394 -4.44 -0.44 -4.58
CA SER A 394 -5.11 -0.16 -3.30
C SER A 394 -4.21 0.52 -2.28
N VAL A 395 -2.93 0.17 -2.22
CA VAL A 395 -1.96 0.73 -1.26
C VAL A 395 -1.73 2.23 -1.47
N TYR A 396 -1.77 2.71 -2.73
CA TYR A 396 -1.44 4.10 -3.08
C TYR A 396 -2.68 4.96 -3.35
N LEU A 397 -3.85 4.32 -3.46
CA LEU A 397 -5.11 4.96 -3.83
C LEU A 397 -5.53 6.06 -2.85
N ILE A 398 -5.21 5.90 -1.57
CA ILE A 398 -5.50 6.87 -0.52
C ILE A 398 -4.96 8.27 -0.83
N PHE A 399 -3.81 8.38 -1.48
CA PHE A 399 -3.19 9.67 -1.84
C PHE A 399 -3.93 10.40 -2.96
N LEU A 400 -4.70 9.69 -3.80
CA LEU A 400 -5.48 10.28 -4.90
C LEU A 400 -6.93 10.51 -4.49
N ILE A 401 -7.55 9.54 -3.83
CA ILE A 401 -8.98 9.61 -3.50
C ILE A 401 -9.25 10.59 -2.35
N THR A 402 -8.38 10.64 -1.34
CA THR A 402 -8.59 11.56 -0.21
C THR A 402 -8.66 13.03 -0.66
N PRO A 403 -7.72 13.57 -1.47
CA PRO A 403 -7.83 14.93 -1.99
C PRO A 403 -9.09 15.15 -2.84
N VAL A 404 -9.48 14.17 -3.65
CA VAL A 404 -10.69 14.26 -4.48
C VAL A 404 -11.93 14.40 -3.61
N VAL A 405 -12.14 13.46 -2.67
CA VAL A 405 -13.34 13.44 -1.79
C VAL A 405 -13.40 14.66 -0.89
N CYS A 406 -12.26 15.09 -0.33
CA CYS A 406 -12.20 16.25 0.57
C CYS A 406 -12.42 17.60 -0.15
N ASN A 407 -12.20 17.69 -1.45
CA ASN A 407 -12.39 18.92 -2.20
C ASN A 407 -13.68 18.97 -3.03
N ILE A 408 -14.58 17.99 -2.93
CA ILE A 408 -15.93 18.05 -3.49
C ILE A 408 -16.82 18.92 -2.60
N ASN A 409 -17.59 19.82 -3.21
CA ASN A 409 -18.60 20.64 -2.51
C ASN A 409 -19.89 19.83 -2.29
N TRP A 410 -19.88 19.00 -1.26
CA TRP A 410 -21.01 18.15 -0.89
C TRP A 410 -22.28 18.95 -0.56
N GLY A 411 -22.15 20.16 0.03
CA GLY A 411 -23.28 21.02 0.33
C GLY A 411 -24.02 21.48 -0.93
N LYS A 412 -23.27 21.85 -1.98
CA LYS A 412 -23.88 22.23 -3.28
C LYS A 412 -24.60 21.04 -3.92
N LEU A 413 -24.03 19.83 -3.81
CA LEU A 413 -24.65 18.61 -4.31
C LEU A 413 -25.96 18.29 -3.57
N GLN A 414 -25.99 18.41 -2.24
CA GLN A 414 -27.21 18.21 -1.44
C GLN A 414 -28.36 19.13 -1.89
N VAL A 415 -28.06 20.40 -2.17
CA VAL A 415 -29.05 21.35 -2.68
C VAL A 415 -29.59 20.94 -4.05
N ILE A 416 -28.70 20.57 -4.99
CA ILE A 416 -29.06 20.20 -6.37
C ILE A 416 -29.93 18.94 -6.39
N PHE A 417 -29.57 17.92 -5.60
CA PHE A 417 -30.32 16.67 -5.55
C PHE A 417 -31.49 16.69 -4.55
N LYS A 418 -31.82 17.86 -3.96
CA LYS A 418 -32.91 18.01 -2.95
C LYS A 418 -32.83 16.99 -1.81
N ILE A 419 -31.61 16.53 -1.48
CA ILE A 419 -31.40 15.60 -0.37
C ILE A 419 -31.56 16.39 0.93
N LYS A 420 -32.73 16.24 1.60
CA LYS A 420 -32.96 16.80 2.93
C LYS A 420 -32.01 16.10 3.93
N LYS A 421 -31.44 16.85 4.87
CA LYS A 421 -30.72 16.33 6.03
C LYS A 421 -31.64 15.56 6.94
#